data_da4230eac1f3912682a078b11328a16d
#
_entry.id   da4230eac1f3912682a078b11328a16d
#
_cell.length_a   1.000
_cell.length_b   1.000
_cell.length_c   1.000
_cell.angle_alpha   90.00
_cell.angle_beta   90.00
_cell.angle_gamma   90.00
#
_symmetry.space_group_name_H-M   'P 1'
#
loop_
_entity.id
_entity.type
_entity.pdbx_description
1 polymer ?
#
loop_
_entity_poly.entity_id
_entity_poly.type
_entity_poly.pdbx_seq_one_letter_code
_entity_poly.pdbx_strand_id
1 'polypeptide(L)'
;MVSVHPLATALAPLLDRIGATAVAVEDREPGDVLLYWDGSPAVAVRLPGEELTSALDRMIGQVETELGAHLPDLPRPDKQRAVRLLEERGAFTLRKSVEAVAKALGVSRFTVYNYLNREQADS
;
A
#
# COMPACT_ATOMS: atom_id res chain seq x y z
N MET A 1 12.81 -30.51 14.83
CA MET A 1 11.65 -30.80 13.99
C MET A 1 10.59 -29.73 14.19
N VAL A 2 10.30 -28.97 13.15
CA VAL A 2 9.33 -27.89 13.26
C VAL A 2 7.93 -28.51 13.17
N SER A 3 7.17 -28.42 14.26
CA SER A 3 5.79 -28.88 14.23
C SER A 3 4.93 -27.79 13.59
N VAL A 4 4.38 -28.07 12.42
CA VAL A 4 3.46 -27.18 11.76
C VAL A 4 2.08 -27.39 12.40
N HIS A 5 1.51 -26.34 12.95
CA HIS A 5 0.18 -26.43 13.53
C HIS A 5 -0.84 -26.72 12.43
N PRO A 6 -1.85 -27.62 12.69
CA PRO A 6 -2.87 -27.93 11.68
C PRO A 6 -3.58 -26.70 11.11
N LEU A 7 -3.72 -25.65 11.92
CA LEU A 7 -4.33 -24.40 11.47
C LEU A 7 -3.52 -23.74 10.35
N ALA A 8 -2.18 -23.76 10.45
CA ALA A 8 -1.33 -23.21 9.40
C ALA A 8 -1.50 -23.99 8.09
N THR A 9 -1.58 -25.31 8.19
CA THR A 9 -1.80 -26.18 7.03
C THR A 9 -3.17 -25.91 6.39
N ALA A 10 -4.21 -25.78 7.21
CA ALA A 10 -5.56 -25.51 6.72
C ALA A 10 -5.67 -24.15 6.02
N LEU A 11 -4.92 -23.16 6.48
CA LEU A 11 -4.95 -21.80 5.93
C LEU A 11 -4.00 -21.59 4.75
N ALA A 12 -3.08 -22.51 4.50
CA ALA A 12 -2.05 -22.34 3.47
C ALA A 12 -2.61 -21.92 2.10
N PRO A 13 -3.68 -22.52 1.57
CA PRO A 13 -4.23 -22.07 0.29
C PRO A 13 -4.72 -20.63 0.31
N LEU A 14 -5.32 -20.20 1.42
CA LEU A 14 -5.80 -18.83 1.57
C LEU A 14 -4.64 -17.86 1.68
N LEU A 15 -3.62 -18.20 2.48
CA LEU A 15 -2.44 -17.37 2.66
C LEU A 15 -1.71 -17.17 1.33
N ASP A 16 -1.58 -18.22 0.52
CA ASP A 16 -0.97 -18.13 -0.80
C ASP A 16 -1.72 -17.14 -1.70
N ARG A 17 -3.05 -17.15 -1.64
CA ARG A 17 -3.88 -16.29 -2.47
C ARG A 17 -3.74 -14.82 -2.10
N ILE A 18 -3.60 -14.52 -0.81
CA ILE A 18 -3.48 -13.13 -0.35
C ILE A 18 -2.02 -12.68 -0.19
N GLY A 19 -1.07 -13.54 -0.53
CA GLY A 19 0.35 -13.23 -0.42
C GLY A 19 0.88 -13.18 1.00
N ALA A 20 0.14 -13.76 1.95
CA ALA A 20 0.54 -13.80 3.36
C ALA A 20 1.43 -14.99 3.65
N THR A 21 2.18 -14.93 4.75
CA THR A 21 3.10 -15.98 5.17
C THR A 21 2.81 -16.41 6.59
N ALA A 22 2.74 -17.73 6.83
CA ALA A 22 2.63 -18.27 8.18
C ALA A 22 4.01 -18.27 8.83
N VAL A 23 4.08 -17.81 10.07
CA VAL A 23 5.32 -17.68 10.85
C VAL A 23 5.09 -18.37 12.19
N ALA A 24 6.11 -19.00 12.73
CA ALA A 24 6.03 -19.56 14.08
C ALA A 24 5.75 -18.45 15.10
N VAL A 25 4.96 -18.77 16.13
CA VAL A 25 4.57 -17.77 17.14
C VAL A 25 5.80 -17.14 17.81
N GLU A 26 6.84 -17.92 18.06
CA GLU A 26 8.07 -17.43 18.67
C GLU A 26 8.87 -16.52 17.75
N ASP A 27 8.65 -16.58 16.46
CA ASP A 27 9.32 -15.73 15.46
C ASP A 27 8.48 -14.52 15.03
N ARG A 28 7.35 -14.31 15.68
CA ARG A 28 6.46 -13.19 15.30
C ARG A 28 7.13 -11.84 15.48
N GLU A 29 6.75 -10.93 14.60
CA GLU A 29 7.18 -9.54 14.64
C GLU A 29 5.97 -8.62 14.94
N PRO A 30 6.22 -7.38 15.41
CA PRO A 30 5.13 -6.42 15.56
C PRO A 30 4.39 -6.21 14.24
N GLY A 31 3.09 -6.29 14.26
CA GLY A 31 2.26 -6.19 13.06
C GLY A 31 1.79 -7.52 12.52
N ASP A 32 2.40 -8.63 12.92
CA ASP A 32 1.89 -9.95 12.55
C ASP A 32 0.55 -10.21 13.25
N VAL A 33 -0.35 -10.91 12.58
CA VAL A 33 -1.66 -11.27 13.12
C VAL A 33 -1.53 -12.60 13.85
N LEU A 34 -1.83 -12.61 15.15
CA LEU A 34 -1.86 -13.85 15.93
C LEU A 34 -3.20 -14.55 15.76
N LEU A 35 -3.15 -15.81 15.35
CA LEU A 35 -4.33 -16.65 15.29
C LEU A 35 -4.31 -17.61 16.46
N TYR A 36 -5.45 -17.70 17.12
CA TYR A 36 -5.61 -18.53 18.33
C TYR A 36 -6.34 -19.82 18.00
N TRP A 37 -5.93 -20.87 18.66
CA TRP A 37 -6.59 -22.15 18.57
C TRP A 37 -6.75 -22.68 20.01
N ASP A 38 -7.99 -22.95 20.37
CA ASP A 38 -8.31 -23.47 21.72
C ASP A 38 -7.76 -22.60 22.86
N GLY A 39 -7.86 -21.27 22.67
CA GLY A 39 -7.44 -20.29 23.65
C GLY A 39 -5.95 -19.95 23.68
N SER A 40 -5.15 -20.59 22.84
CA SER A 40 -3.70 -20.36 22.80
C SER A 40 -3.24 -19.88 21.43
N PRO A 41 -2.18 -19.05 21.36
CA PRO A 41 -1.63 -18.65 20.08
C PRO A 41 -1.11 -19.88 19.32
N ALA A 42 -1.59 -20.07 18.10
CA ALA A 42 -1.26 -21.25 17.29
C ALA A 42 -0.31 -20.90 16.15
N VAL A 43 -0.53 -19.77 15.47
CA VAL A 43 0.27 -19.35 14.33
C VAL A 43 0.23 -17.83 14.22
N ALA A 44 1.32 -17.22 13.77
CA ALA A 44 1.37 -15.83 13.41
C ALA A 44 1.30 -15.72 11.89
N VAL A 45 0.55 -14.75 11.38
CA VAL A 45 0.42 -14.53 9.94
C VAL A 45 1.00 -13.17 9.61
N ARG A 46 1.97 -13.16 8.71
CA ARG A 46 2.59 -11.95 8.19
C ARG A 46 1.87 -11.53 6.92
N LEU A 47 1.11 -10.45 7.02
CA LEU A 47 0.38 -9.91 5.88
C LEU A 47 1.31 -9.13 4.97
N PRO A 48 1.03 -9.11 3.65
CA PRO A 48 1.85 -8.36 2.71
C PRO A 48 1.51 -6.86 2.78
N GLY A 49 1.85 -6.21 3.88
CA GLY A 49 1.64 -4.77 4.04
C GLY A 49 2.32 -3.96 2.95
N GLU A 50 3.38 -4.52 2.37
CA GLU A 50 4.10 -3.90 1.29
C GLU A 50 3.36 -3.96 -0.05
N GLU A 51 2.44 -4.90 -0.25
CA GLU A 51 1.72 -5.01 -1.53
C GLU A 51 0.73 -3.87 -1.77
N LEU A 52 0.05 -3.39 -0.74
CA LEU A 52 -0.81 -2.22 -0.88
C LEU A 52 0.02 -0.96 -1.15
N THR A 53 1.16 -0.85 -0.47
CA THR A 53 2.12 0.20 -0.71
C THR A 53 2.72 0.07 -2.11
N SER A 54 3.02 -1.17 -2.57
CA SER A 54 3.63 -1.37 -3.87
C SER A 54 2.66 -1.13 -5.04
N ALA A 55 1.35 -1.25 -4.85
CA ALA A 55 0.39 -0.87 -5.89
C ALA A 55 0.45 0.64 -6.16
N LEU A 56 0.41 1.44 -5.09
CA LEU A 56 0.53 2.89 -5.20
C LEU A 56 1.91 3.29 -5.70
N ASP A 57 2.97 2.65 -5.19
CA ASP A 57 4.34 2.92 -5.62
C ASP A 57 4.54 2.62 -7.11
N ARG A 58 3.91 1.57 -7.63
CA ARG A 58 3.95 1.26 -9.07
C ARG A 58 3.24 2.33 -9.88
N MET A 59 2.10 2.82 -9.41
CA MET A 59 1.38 3.90 -10.08
C MET A 59 2.22 5.18 -10.11
N ILE A 60 2.86 5.51 -8.99
CA ILE A 60 3.76 6.66 -8.89
C ILE A 60 4.93 6.50 -9.85
N GLY A 61 5.57 5.33 -9.88
CA GLY A 61 6.67 5.04 -10.80
C GLY A 61 6.28 5.18 -12.25
N GLN A 62 5.08 4.73 -12.63
CA GLN A 62 4.57 4.89 -13.99
C GLN A 62 4.38 6.36 -14.35
N VAL A 63 3.82 7.15 -13.43
CA VAL A 63 3.63 8.59 -13.64
C VAL A 63 4.98 9.29 -13.79
N GLU A 64 5.95 8.94 -12.95
CA GLU A 64 7.31 9.49 -13.06
C GLU A 64 7.94 9.20 -14.41
N THR A 65 7.77 7.99 -14.91
CA THR A 65 8.27 7.61 -16.24
C THR A 65 7.60 8.44 -17.33
N GLU A 66 6.30 8.64 -17.25
CA GLU A 66 5.54 9.43 -18.22
C GLU A 66 5.93 10.91 -18.20
N LEU A 67 6.19 11.45 -17.01
CA LEU A 67 6.54 12.87 -16.86
C LEU A 67 8.04 13.14 -16.94
N GLY A 68 8.85 12.08 -16.93
CA GLY A 68 10.29 12.19 -17.17
C GLY A 68 11.13 12.67 -16.00
N ALA A 69 10.58 12.66 -14.76
CA ALA A 69 11.31 13.07 -13.56
C ALA A 69 10.65 12.49 -12.30
N HIS A 70 11.39 12.47 -11.20
CA HIS A 70 10.84 12.10 -9.90
C HIS A 70 9.82 13.15 -9.45
N LEU A 71 8.74 12.71 -8.79
CA LEU A 71 7.65 13.59 -8.39
C LEU A 71 8.09 14.83 -7.60
N PRO A 72 8.98 14.73 -6.59
CA PRO A 72 9.37 15.91 -5.83
C PRO A 72 10.14 16.94 -6.65
N ASP A 73 10.76 16.51 -7.75
CA ASP A 73 11.57 17.37 -8.61
C ASP A 73 10.75 18.04 -9.73
N LEU A 74 9.47 17.70 -9.85
CA LEU A 74 8.60 18.27 -10.88
C LEU A 74 8.25 19.72 -10.57
N PRO A 75 8.17 20.58 -11.58
CA PRO A 75 7.59 21.91 -11.40
C PRO A 75 6.10 21.80 -11.02
N ARG A 76 5.56 22.85 -10.41
CA ARG A 76 4.19 22.85 -9.91
C ARG A 76 3.14 22.41 -10.92
N PRO A 77 3.15 22.87 -12.17
CA PRO A 77 2.17 22.41 -13.16
C PRO A 77 2.25 20.91 -13.41
N ASP A 78 3.45 20.35 -13.40
CA ASP A 78 3.65 18.92 -13.60
C ASP A 78 3.27 18.09 -12.38
N LYS A 79 3.46 18.63 -11.17
CA LYS A 79 2.95 18.00 -9.94
C LYS A 79 1.43 17.91 -9.97
N GLN A 80 0.77 18.96 -10.42
CA GLN A 80 -0.67 18.99 -10.59
C GLN A 80 -1.12 17.94 -11.61
N ARG A 81 -0.39 17.84 -12.71
CA ARG A 81 -0.64 16.83 -13.74
C ARG A 81 -0.44 15.42 -13.21
N ALA A 82 0.58 15.20 -12.36
CA ALA A 82 0.80 13.91 -11.71
C ALA A 82 -0.38 13.49 -10.84
N VAL A 83 -0.93 14.40 -10.06
CA VAL A 83 -2.12 14.15 -9.23
C VAL A 83 -3.30 13.77 -10.12
N ARG A 84 -3.49 14.46 -11.23
CA ARG A 84 -4.55 14.14 -12.19
C ARG A 84 -4.41 12.73 -12.76
N LEU A 85 -3.22 12.36 -13.18
CA LEU A 85 -2.96 11.01 -13.71
C LEU A 85 -3.22 9.93 -12.66
N LEU A 86 -2.80 10.18 -11.42
CA LEU A 86 -3.05 9.25 -10.32
C LEU A 86 -4.55 9.12 -10.04
N GLU A 87 -5.29 10.22 -10.07
CA GLU A 87 -6.74 10.20 -9.88
C GLU A 87 -7.43 9.38 -10.98
N GLU A 88 -7.05 9.59 -12.23
CA GLU A 88 -7.61 8.85 -13.36
C GLU A 88 -7.38 7.34 -13.25
N ARG A 89 -6.29 6.95 -12.59
CA ARG A 89 -5.92 5.53 -12.41
C ARG A 89 -6.46 4.94 -11.11
N GLY A 90 -7.26 5.69 -10.36
CA GLY A 90 -7.88 5.20 -9.14
C GLY A 90 -6.99 5.17 -7.91
N ALA A 91 -5.84 5.85 -7.94
CA ALA A 91 -4.91 5.85 -6.81
C ALA A 91 -5.55 6.37 -5.52
N PHE A 92 -6.44 7.33 -5.62
CA PHE A 92 -7.07 7.96 -4.44
C PHE A 92 -8.23 7.17 -3.86
N THR A 93 -8.57 6.03 -4.45
CA THR A 93 -9.50 5.06 -3.84
C THR A 93 -8.78 4.19 -2.81
N LEU A 94 -7.46 4.14 -2.84
CA LEU A 94 -6.67 3.39 -1.88
C LEU A 94 -6.61 4.13 -0.55
N ARG A 95 -6.66 3.39 0.55
CA ARG A 95 -6.64 3.97 1.89
C ARG A 95 -5.33 4.72 2.12
N LYS A 96 -5.43 5.92 2.71
CA LYS A 96 -4.29 6.80 3.04
C LYS A 96 -3.47 7.22 1.82
N SER A 97 -4.03 7.11 0.62
CA SER A 97 -3.32 7.44 -0.61
C SER A 97 -2.98 8.93 -0.70
N VAL A 98 -3.86 9.83 -0.22
CA VAL A 98 -3.60 11.27 -0.26
C VAL A 98 -2.32 11.61 0.51
N GLU A 99 -2.17 11.03 1.71
CA GLU A 99 -0.97 11.25 2.52
C GLU A 99 0.28 10.69 1.85
N ALA A 100 0.19 9.49 1.27
CA ALA A 100 1.30 8.86 0.58
C ALA A 100 1.71 9.65 -0.67
N VAL A 101 0.75 10.13 -1.46
CA VAL A 101 1.01 10.94 -2.65
C VAL A 101 1.61 12.29 -2.26
N ALA A 102 1.10 12.92 -1.20
CA ALA A 102 1.66 14.17 -0.70
C ALA A 102 3.12 14.02 -0.32
N LYS A 103 3.46 12.96 0.39
CA LYS A 103 4.83 12.64 0.76
C LYS A 103 5.71 12.40 -0.48
N ALA A 104 5.20 11.65 -1.45
CA ALA A 104 5.93 11.36 -2.69
C ALA A 104 6.19 12.62 -3.52
N LEU A 105 5.25 13.57 -3.52
CA LEU A 105 5.39 14.85 -4.22
C LEU A 105 6.22 15.88 -3.45
N GLY A 106 6.43 15.66 -2.15
CA GLY A 106 7.09 16.65 -1.30
C GLY A 106 6.22 17.86 -0.99
N VAL A 107 4.90 17.67 -0.91
CA VAL A 107 3.94 18.74 -0.61
C VAL A 107 3.05 18.33 0.55
N SER A 108 2.23 19.27 1.05
CA SER A 108 1.24 18.95 2.08
C SER A 108 0.03 18.24 1.48
N ARG A 109 -0.71 17.51 2.34
CA ARG A 109 -1.97 16.89 1.92
C ARG A 109 -2.99 17.93 1.44
N PHE A 110 -2.96 19.13 2.02
CA PHE A 110 -3.83 20.23 1.60
C PHE A 110 -3.55 20.63 0.15
N THR A 111 -2.28 20.64 -0.24
CA THR A 111 -1.89 20.91 -1.62
C THR A 111 -2.45 19.86 -2.57
N VAL A 112 -2.40 18.58 -2.18
CA VAL A 112 -2.99 17.49 -2.98
C VAL A 112 -4.50 17.70 -3.12
N TYR A 113 -5.21 18.04 -2.04
CA TYR A 113 -6.64 18.31 -2.10
C TYR A 113 -6.95 19.51 -3.02
N ASN A 114 -6.13 20.54 -2.97
CA ASN A 114 -6.28 21.70 -3.87
C ASN A 114 -6.13 21.30 -5.34
N TYR A 115 -5.16 20.44 -5.64
CA TYR A 115 -4.97 19.94 -7.00
C TYR A 115 -6.18 19.13 -7.45
N LEU A 116 -6.70 18.26 -6.59
CA LEU A 116 -7.88 17.45 -6.89
C LEU A 116 -9.11 18.32 -7.13
N ASN A 117 -9.31 19.34 -6.31
CA ASN A 117 -10.43 20.27 -6.44
C ASN A 117 -10.37 21.06 -7.74
N ARG A 118 -9.19 21.49 -8.16
CA ARG A 118 -8.99 22.18 -9.43
C ARG A 118 -9.35 21.30 -10.62
N GLU A 119 -8.96 20.01 -10.57
CA GLU A 119 -9.31 19.07 -11.61
C GLU A 119 -10.82 18.91 -11.76
N GLN A 120 -11.54 18.86 -10.64
CA GLN A 120 -13.00 18.77 -10.65
C GLN A 120 -13.65 20.04 -11.17
N ALA A 121 -13.05 21.20 -10.90
CA ALA A 121 -13.57 22.49 -11.37
C ALA A 121 -13.34 22.68 -12.87
N ASP A 122 -12.28 22.09 -13.43
CA ASP A 122 -11.92 22.22 -14.84
C ASP A 122 -12.58 21.18 -15.74
N SER A 123 -13.31 20.23 -15.14
CA SER A 123 -13.95 19.14 -15.89
C SER A 123 -15.38 19.41 -16.28
#